data_a7d524912522fadca46d4c5298de1a78
#
_entry.id   a7d524912522fadca46d4c5298de1a78
#
_cell.length_a   1.000
_cell.length_b   1.000
_cell.length_c   1.000
_cell.angle_alpha   90.00
_cell.angle_beta   90.00
_cell.angle_gamma   90.00
#
_symmetry.space_group_name_H-M   'P 1'
#
loop_
_entity.id
_entity.type
_entity.pdbx_description
1 polymer ?
#
loop_
_entity_poly.entity_id
_entity_poly.type
_entity_poly.pdbx_seq_one_letter_code
_entity_poly.pdbx_strand_id
1 'polypeptide(L)'
;MESNTITVVACSGASNTGQYSDVVARKLIKSGQAKMLCLARFSVDKKFAEQSKAGVGKLIVLDGCPINCAEKIINETGITDFIHLNTTDFGITKGVTPVTDEKVEGIIKHIQAL
;
A
#
# COMPACT_ATOMS: atom_id res chain seq x y z
N MET A 1 -16.12 16.83 -3.17
CA MET A 1 -15.53 16.53 -3.00
C MET A 1 -14.81 15.46 -2.72
N GLU A 2 -14.40 14.89 -3.09
CA GLU A 2 -13.73 13.88 -3.02
C GLU A 2 -12.37 13.99 -2.82
N SER A 3 -11.90 14.91 -2.41
CA SER A 3 -10.54 15.21 -2.07
C SER A 3 -9.96 14.30 -1.01
N ASN A 4 -10.81 13.51 -0.37
CA ASN A 4 -10.37 12.56 0.65
C ASN A 4 -10.22 11.15 0.13
N THR A 5 -10.22 10.99 -1.19
CA THR A 5 -10.02 9.67 -1.77
C THR A 5 -8.63 9.15 -1.45
N ILE A 6 -8.57 7.95 -0.91
CA ILE A 6 -7.31 7.27 -0.62
C ILE A 6 -7.00 6.34 -1.79
N THR A 7 -5.78 6.41 -2.29
CA THR A 7 -5.28 5.47 -3.30
C THR A 7 -4.18 4.64 -2.66
N VAL A 8 -4.25 3.33 -2.85
CA VAL A 8 -3.31 2.40 -2.23
C VAL A 8 -2.56 1.62 -3.29
N VAL A 9 -1.26 1.48 -3.12
CA VAL A 9 -0.46 0.49 -3.83
C VAL A 9 0.17 -0.42 -2.78
N ALA A 10 0.23 -1.71 -3.06
CA ALA A 10 0.67 -2.69 -2.07
C ALA A 10 1.63 -3.69 -2.69
N CYS A 11 2.69 -4.00 -1.96
CA CYS A 11 3.56 -5.12 -2.30
C CYS A 11 2.90 -6.39 -1.82
N SER A 12 2.60 -7.29 -2.76
CA SER A 12 1.94 -8.56 -2.45
C SER A 12 2.92 -9.72 -2.32
N GLY A 13 4.20 -9.42 -2.18
CA GLY A 13 5.28 -10.38 -2.25
C GLY A 13 5.04 -11.75 -1.61
N ALA A 14 6.01 -12.65 -1.75
CA ALA A 14 5.84 -14.05 -1.42
C ALA A 14 6.07 -14.37 0.06
N SER A 15 5.58 -13.52 0.96
CA SER A 15 5.77 -13.70 2.40
C SER A 15 4.49 -13.34 3.14
N ASN A 16 4.42 -13.73 4.42
CA ASN A 16 3.31 -13.36 5.27
C ASN A 16 3.19 -11.83 5.39
N THR A 17 4.31 -11.13 5.47
CA THR A 17 4.30 -9.67 5.58
C THR A 17 3.76 -9.03 4.30
N GLY A 18 4.10 -9.58 3.13
CA GLY A 18 3.52 -9.13 1.86
C GLY A 18 2.03 -9.46 1.77
N GLN A 19 1.62 -10.60 2.33
CA GLN A 19 0.20 -10.94 2.39
C GLN A 19 -0.56 -9.91 3.23
N TYR A 20 0.02 -9.44 4.34
CA TYR A 20 -0.61 -8.40 5.14
C TYR A 20 -0.86 -7.14 4.33
N SER A 21 0.13 -6.66 3.58
CA SER A 21 -0.05 -5.44 2.79
C SER A 21 -1.14 -5.62 1.74
N ASP A 22 -1.20 -6.79 1.10
CA ASP A 22 -2.23 -7.08 0.09
C ASP A 22 -3.62 -7.15 0.72
N VAL A 23 -3.76 -7.87 1.83
CA VAL A 23 -5.06 -8.04 2.49
C VAL A 23 -5.59 -6.70 3.00
N VAL A 24 -4.72 -5.89 3.59
CA VAL A 24 -5.10 -4.55 4.08
C VAL A 24 -5.63 -3.70 2.93
N ALA A 25 -4.92 -3.68 1.80
CA ALA A 25 -5.34 -2.90 0.64
C ALA A 25 -6.70 -3.38 0.12
N ARG A 26 -6.87 -4.69 -0.01
CA ARG A 26 -8.12 -5.26 -0.52
C ARG A 26 -9.30 -4.97 0.38
N LYS A 27 -9.11 -5.00 1.70
CA LYS A 27 -10.19 -4.69 2.64
C LYS A 27 -10.59 -3.21 2.57
N LEU A 28 -9.61 -2.32 2.42
CA LEU A 28 -9.90 -0.89 2.26
C LEU A 28 -10.75 -0.63 1.01
N ILE A 29 -10.43 -1.32 -0.08
CA ILE A 29 -11.19 -1.18 -1.32
C ILE A 29 -12.59 -1.73 -1.17
N LYS A 30 -12.71 -2.90 -0.57
CA LYS A 30 -14.00 -3.56 -0.40
C LYS A 30 -14.95 -2.72 0.46
N SER A 31 -14.40 -1.97 1.41
CA SER A 31 -15.22 -1.10 2.26
C SER A 31 -15.57 0.23 1.60
N GLY A 32 -15.07 0.48 0.40
CA GLY A 32 -15.35 1.73 -0.31
C GLY A 32 -14.47 2.89 0.10
N GLN A 33 -13.47 2.65 0.94
CA GLN A 33 -12.63 3.72 1.48
C GLN A 33 -11.44 4.07 0.61
N ALA A 34 -11.08 3.21 -0.34
CA ALA A 34 -9.87 3.41 -1.12
C ALA A 34 -10.01 2.82 -2.52
N LYS A 35 -9.13 3.28 -3.38
CA LYS A 35 -8.94 2.75 -4.72
C LYS A 35 -7.54 2.13 -4.76
N MET A 36 -7.38 0.98 -5.40
CA MET A 36 -6.09 0.31 -5.51
C MET A 36 -5.55 0.40 -6.92
N LEU A 37 -4.27 0.73 -7.03
CA LEU A 37 -3.58 0.72 -8.31
C LEU A 37 -2.55 -0.41 -8.30
N CYS A 38 -2.24 -0.91 -9.49
CA CYS A 38 -1.32 -2.02 -9.66
C CYS A 38 0.13 -1.53 -9.50
N LEU A 39 0.80 -2.01 -8.46
CA LEU A 39 2.17 -1.61 -8.19
C LEU A 39 3.10 -1.99 -9.35
N ALA A 40 2.96 -3.20 -9.90
CA ALA A 40 3.83 -3.65 -10.98
C ALA A 40 3.71 -2.74 -12.20
N ARG A 41 2.53 -2.21 -12.46
CA ARG A 41 2.31 -1.34 -13.60
C ARG A 41 3.09 -0.03 -13.49
N PHE A 42 3.28 0.46 -12.26
CA PHE A 42 4.10 1.65 -12.04
C PHE A 42 5.53 1.46 -12.54
N SER A 43 6.05 0.23 -12.49
CA SER A 43 7.44 0.00 -12.88
C SER A 43 7.62 -0.24 -14.38
N VAL A 44 6.57 -0.68 -15.09
CA VAL A 44 6.69 -1.06 -16.50
C VAL A 44 5.94 -0.13 -17.47
N ASP A 45 5.08 0.74 -16.95
CA ASP A 45 4.23 1.59 -17.78
C ASP A 45 4.41 3.05 -17.35
N LYS A 46 5.33 3.75 -18.01
CA LYS A 46 5.64 5.13 -17.65
C LYS A 46 4.46 6.06 -17.83
N LYS A 47 3.64 5.81 -18.87
CA LYS A 47 2.48 6.65 -19.12
C LYS A 47 1.46 6.52 -18.00
N PHE A 48 1.24 5.30 -17.53
CA PHE A 48 0.36 5.06 -16.41
C PHE A 48 0.86 5.79 -15.15
N ALA A 49 2.17 5.72 -14.89
CA ALA A 49 2.74 6.39 -13.73
C ALA A 49 2.57 7.91 -13.82
N GLU A 50 2.81 8.48 -15.00
CA GLU A 50 2.65 9.92 -15.19
C GLU A 50 1.20 10.36 -15.00
N GLN A 51 0.26 9.60 -15.55
CA GLN A 51 -1.16 9.93 -15.41
C GLN A 51 -1.60 9.80 -13.95
N SER A 52 -1.05 8.83 -13.23
CA SER A 52 -1.42 8.60 -11.84
C SER A 52 -0.96 9.73 -10.93
N LYS A 53 0.15 10.39 -11.25
CA LYS A 53 0.63 11.52 -10.46
C LYS A 53 -0.43 12.60 -10.30
N ALA A 54 -1.20 12.86 -11.36
CA ALA A 54 -2.19 13.93 -11.36
C ALA A 54 -3.51 13.49 -10.74
N GLY A 55 -3.77 12.18 -10.68
CA GLY A 55 -5.08 11.67 -10.32
C GLY A 55 -5.21 11.10 -8.93
N VAL A 56 -4.11 11.01 -8.18
CA VAL A 56 -4.19 10.45 -6.84
C VAL A 56 -4.47 11.54 -5.83
N GLY A 57 -5.34 11.25 -4.87
CA GLY A 57 -5.51 12.11 -3.73
C GLY A 57 -4.42 11.80 -2.73
N LYS A 58 -4.77 11.09 -1.66
CA LYS A 58 -3.79 10.63 -0.69
C LYS A 58 -3.27 9.26 -1.15
N LEU A 59 -1.99 9.17 -1.45
CA LEU A 59 -1.37 7.92 -1.88
C LEU A 59 -0.72 7.23 -0.69
N ILE A 60 -1.14 5.99 -0.43
CA ILE A 60 -0.57 5.15 0.62
C ILE A 60 0.19 4.02 -0.06
N VAL A 61 1.47 3.89 0.28
CA VAL A 61 2.34 2.86 -0.28
C VAL A 61 2.62 1.84 0.82
N LEU A 62 2.13 0.61 0.64
CA LEU A 62 2.27 -0.44 1.64
C LEU A 62 3.34 -1.44 1.22
N ASP A 63 4.34 -1.60 2.08
CA ASP A 63 5.35 -2.62 1.90
C ASP A 63 5.22 -3.69 2.97
N GLY A 64 5.68 -4.91 2.63
CA GLY A 64 5.55 -6.05 3.51
C GLY A 64 6.83 -6.49 4.17
N CYS A 65 7.98 -5.91 3.82
CA CYS A 65 9.24 -6.27 4.45
C CYS A 65 10.24 -5.13 4.33
N PRO A 66 11.36 -5.19 5.06
CA PRO A 66 12.32 -4.07 5.08
C PRO A 66 13.00 -3.76 3.73
N ILE A 67 12.79 -4.60 2.72
CA ILE A 67 13.34 -4.31 1.39
C ILE A 67 12.64 -3.11 0.74
N ASN A 68 11.36 -2.89 1.10
CA ASN A 68 10.60 -1.73 0.65
C ASN A 68 10.50 -1.63 -0.88
N CYS A 69 10.12 -2.73 -1.52
CA CYS A 69 10.00 -2.76 -2.98
C CYS A 69 8.98 -1.76 -3.51
N ALA A 70 7.84 -1.60 -2.82
CA ALA A 70 6.81 -0.68 -3.28
C ALA A 70 7.31 0.76 -3.21
N GLU A 71 7.94 1.12 -2.12
CA GLU A 71 8.51 2.46 -1.98
C GLU A 71 9.52 2.75 -3.08
N LYS A 72 10.39 1.78 -3.36
CA LYS A 72 11.41 1.95 -4.39
C LYS A 72 10.80 2.14 -5.77
N ILE A 73 9.77 1.37 -6.10
CA ILE A 73 9.08 1.50 -7.37
C ILE A 73 8.45 2.87 -7.52
N ILE A 74 7.76 3.33 -6.48
CA ILE A 74 7.11 4.64 -6.53
C ILE A 74 8.15 5.77 -6.64
N ASN A 75 9.25 5.67 -5.91
CA ASN A 75 10.32 6.66 -6.02
C ASN A 75 10.88 6.76 -7.43
N GLU A 76 11.00 5.63 -8.13
CA GLU A 76 11.49 5.61 -9.51
C GLU A 76 10.58 6.36 -10.47
N THR A 77 9.30 6.49 -10.15
CA THR A 77 8.36 7.23 -11.01
C THR A 77 8.48 8.74 -10.84
N GLY A 78 9.20 9.20 -9.82
CA GLY A 78 9.28 10.62 -9.51
C GLY A 78 8.16 11.12 -8.61
N ILE A 79 7.24 10.28 -8.20
CA ILE A 79 6.20 10.65 -7.24
C ILE A 79 6.86 10.78 -5.87
N THR A 80 6.69 11.92 -5.22
CA THR A 80 7.31 12.17 -3.92
C THR A 80 6.30 12.40 -2.79
N ASP A 81 5.04 12.69 -3.16
CA ASP A 81 4.01 12.99 -2.17
C ASP A 81 3.20 11.73 -1.88
N PHE A 82 3.69 10.92 -0.96
CA PHE A 82 2.98 9.70 -0.55
C PHE A 82 3.33 9.36 0.89
N ILE A 83 2.48 8.52 1.50
CA ILE A 83 2.70 8.02 2.85
C ILE A 83 3.17 6.57 2.72
N HIS A 84 4.33 6.25 3.26
CA HIS A 84 4.88 4.90 3.21
C HIS A 84 4.65 4.20 4.55
N LEU A 85 4.12 2.98 4.49
CA LEU A 85 3.92 2.12 5.65
C LEU A 85 4.51 0.76 5.37
N ASN A 86 5.11 0.16 6.38
CA ASN A 86 5.65 -1.20 6.29
C ASN A 86 4.95 -2.04 7.34
N THR A 87 4.42 -3.21 6.93
CA THR A 87 3.67 -4.05 7.87
C THR A 87 4.54 -4.52 9.03
N THR A 88 5.86 -4.61 8.85
CA THR A 88 6.75 -5.00 9.94
C THR A 88 6.78 -3.97 11.07
N ASP A 89 6.35 -2.74 10.82
CA ASP A 89 6.28 -1.71 11.86
C ASP A 89 5.10 -1.94 12.82
N PHE A 90 4.23 -2.88 12.49
CA PHE A 90 3.04 -3.19 13.30
C PHE A 90 3.20 -4.48 14.11
N GLY A 91 4.44 -4.85 14.42
CA GLY A 91 4.71 -6.03 15.21
C GLY A 91 4.60 -7.34 14.43
N ILE A 92 4.67 -7.27 13.11
CA ILE A 92 4.58 -8.44 12.26
C ILE A 92 5.98 -8.86 11.83
N THR A 93 6.34 -10.11 12.10
CA THR A 93 7.67 -10.64 11.78
C THR A 93 7.59 -11.53 10.56
N LYS A 94 8.45 -11.26 9.59
CA LYS A 94 8.49 -12.03 8.35
C LYS A 94 8.80 -13.50 8.64
N GLY A 95 7.96 -14.39 8.09
CA GLY A 95 8.14 -15.81 8.25
C GLY A 95 7.64 -16.37 9.59
N VAL A 96 7.13 -15.53 10.49
CA VAL A 96 6.74 -15.95 11.83
C VAL A 96 5.29 -15.63 12.15
N THR A 97 4.87 -14.38 11.95
CA THR A 97 3.55 -13.92 12.38
C THR A 97 2.47 -14.39 11.39
N PRO A 98 1.47 -15.16 11.85
CA PRO A 98 0.39 -15.57 10.97
C PRO A 98 -0.51 -14.37 10.63
N VAL A 99 -1.19 -14.44 9.48
CA VAL A 99 -2.12 -13.39 9.08
C VAL A 99 -3.42 -13.58 9.86
N THR A 100 -3.80 -12.57 10.65
CA THR A 100 -5.02 -12.59 11.44
C THR A 100 -5.83 -11.34 11.17
N ASP A 101 -7.16 -11.46 11.30
CA ASP A 101 -8.06 -10.32 11.10
C ASP A 101 -7.77 -9.21 12.10
N GLU A 102 -7.44 -9.57 13.33
CA GLU A 102 -7.16 -8.58 14.37
C GLU A 102 -6.01 -7.67 13.98
N LYS A 103 -4.92 -8.25 13.49
CA LYS A 103 -3.74 -7.46 13.10
C LYS A 103 -4.01 -6.67 11.84
N VAL A 104 -4.75 -7.23 10.89
CA VAL A 104 -5.16 -6.52 9.68
C VAL A 104 -5.99 -5.29 10.04
N GLU A 105 -6.98 -5.45 10.93
CA GLU A 105 -7.81 -4.34 11.36
C GLU A 105 -7.01 -3.25 12.08
N GLY A 106 -5.99 -3.64 12.83
CA GLY A 106 -5.12 -2.67 13.47
C GLY A 106 -4.40 -1.77 12.47
N ILE A 107 -3.93 -2.35 11.38
CA ILE A 107 -3.27 -1.59 10.33
C ILE A 107 -4.28 -0.68 9.62
N ILE A 108 -5.47 -1.19 9.36
CA ILE A 108 -6.52 -0.43 8.70
C ILE A 108 -6.89 0.79 9.55
N LYS A 109 -7.06 0.61 10.86
CA LYS A 109 -7.38 1.73 11.75
C LYS A 109 -6.30 2.79 11.72
N HIS A 110 -5.04 2.37 11.65
CA HIS A 110 -3.93 3.32 11.55
C HIS A 110 -4.05 4.15 10.27
N ILE A 111 -4.35 3.51 9.15
CA ILE A 111 -4.51 4.19 7.86
C ILE A 111 -5.69 5.17 7.92
N GLN A 112 -6.78 4.75 8.51
CA GLN A 112 -7.97 5.61 8.61
C GLN A 112 -7.72 6.87 9.44
N ALA A 113 -6.74 6.82 10.34
CA ALA A 113 -6.40 7.95 11.20
C ALA A 113 -5.41 8.92 10.56
N LEU A 114 -4.89 8.61 9.39
CA LEU A 114 -3.89 9.46 8.72
C LEU A 114 -4.52 10.73 8.13
#